data_da611d68a69cd90dbf46f6161dff7938
#
_entry.id   da611d68a69cd90dbf46f6161dff7938
#
_cell.length_a   1.000
_cell.length_b   1.000
_cell.length_c   1.000
_cell.angle_alpha   90.00
_cell.angle_beta   90.00
_cell.angle_gamma   90.00
#
_symmetry.space_group_name_H-M   'P 1'
#
loop_
_entity.id
_entity.type
_entity.pdbx_description
1 polymer ?
#
loop_
_entity_poly.entity_id
_entity_poly.type
_entity_poly.pdbx_seq_one_letter_code
_entity_poly.pdbx_strand_id
1 'polypeptide(L)'
;SIVKEYGLKGRYTEAHENGRVYVGDGMEIKRTATFPMAALWMPNSGACSSQQMGQADIRESASVAHIYGQNIVAAEFGSAIAHHAYACCPENIKPIADKALANGLNRFVIHETSHQPVDDKIPGLGLIQYGQWFNRHETWAEQAKVWIDYLARSSYMLQQGNNVADILYYYGEDNCITGLYAHTLPDIPAGYEYDFIDPYGFVHDIKMDKKCLLAPSGRKYSILILGENTKVMSLKVLKKIASLVEEGVAVLGREPIFRGSNLDNADEFKALVTSIWHTNRKNVYTDTPIEEILESTGVQPDFIYRNNKHITLKYRHRLLDHGHIYWVSNPSDKELYTEVSFRVSGLKPEIWHPETGLSEDVSYEMKDGRTIVKFSMVQNDAVFVVFIKPTKRIKQELSLIHISEPTRQAEIS
;
A
#
# COMPACT_ATOMS: atom_id res chain seq x y z
N SER A 1 -5.02 -21.79 17.16
CA SER A 1 -4.68 -20.70 18.10
C SER A 1 -5.78 -20.57 19.14
N ILE A 2 -5.44 -20.20 20.34
CA ILE A 2 -6.36 -19.99 21.48
C ILE A 2 -7.56 -19.13 21.09
N VAL A 3 -7.33 -18.06 20.32
CA VAL A 3 -8.39 -17.16 19.81
C VAL A 3 -9.49 -17.91 19.05
N LYS A 4 -9.13 -18.87 18.19
CA LYS A 4 -10.08 -19.70 17.45
C LYS A 4 -10.78 -20.71 18.33
N GLU A 5 -10.07 -21.30 19.32
CA GLU A 5 -10.62 -22.27 20.27
C GLU A 5 -11.75 -21.65 21.13
N TYR A 6 -11.60 -20.36 21.46
CA TYR A 6 -12.61 -19.61 22.20
C TYR A 6 -13.64 -18.89 21.31
N GLY A 7 -13.71 -19.21 20.02
CA GLY A 7 -14.74 -18.68 19.11
C GLY A 7 -14.59 -17.20 18.76
N LEU A 8 -13.46 -16.57 19.05
CA LEU A 8 -13.19 -15.20 18.66
C LEU A 8 -12.93 -15.11 17.15
N LYS A 9 -13.59 -14.15 16.48
CA LYS A 9 -13.61 -14.07 15.02
C LYS A 9 -12.33 -13.52 14.41
N GLY A 10 -11.43 -12.93 15.20
CA GLY A 10 -10.17 -12.42 14.69
C GLY A 10 -9.34 -11.69 15.74
N ARG A 11 -8.10 -11.40 15.38
CA ARG A 11 -7.17 -10.62 16.17
C ARG A 11 -6.44 -9.60 15.30
N TYR A 12 -6.28 -8.41 15.82
CA TYR A 12 -5.32 -7.43 15.32
C TYR A 12 -3.94 -7.76 15.89
N THR A 13 -2.92 -7.60 15.08
CA THR A 13 -1.53 -7.84 15.53
C THR A 13 -0.64 -6.76 14.97
N GLU A 14 -0.10 -5.95 15.86
CA GLU A 14 1.01 -5.03 15.62
C GLU A 14 2.33 -5.70 16.02
N ALA A 15 3.43 -5.26 15.43
CA ALA A 15 4.78 -5.74 15.79
C ALA A 15 5.53 -4.66 16.57
N HIS A 16 6.10 -3.69 15.87
CA HIS A 16 6.85 -2.59 16.48
C HIS A 16 6.51 -1.29 15.76
N GLU A 17 5.97 -0.38 16.51
CA GLU A 17 5.49 0.89 16.03
C GLU A 17 6.60 1.94 16.00
N ASN A 18 6.55 2.83 15.01
CA ASN A 18 7.26 4.11 15.04
C ASN A 18 8.73 4.07 15.51
N GLY A 19 9.48 3.01 15.10
CA GLY A 19 10.90 2.88 15.40
C GLY A 19 11.24 2.53 16.86
N ARG A 20 10.28 2.03 17.62
CA ARG A 20 10.57 1.40 18.90
C ARG A 20 11.48 0.19 18.70
N VAL A 21 12.21 -0.19 19.75
CA VAL A 21 13.04 -1.40 19.72
C VAL A 21 12.17 -2.60 19.37
N TYR A 22 12.52 -3.29 18.32
CA TYR A 22 11.80 -4.48 17.87
C TYR A 22 12.34 -5.74 18.56
N VAL A 23 11.47 -6.72 18.74
CA VAL A 23 11.77 -8.01 19.39
C VAL A 23 11.90 -9.15 18.37
N GLY A 24 11.63 -8.89 17.10
CA GLY A 24 11.66 -9.88 16.03
C GLY A 24 11.29 -9.25 14.68
N ASP A 25 11.11 -10.10 13.68
CA ASP A 25 10.66 -9.68 12.36
C ASP A 25 9.17 -9.35 12.35
N GLY A 26 8.81 -8.13 11.91
CA GLY A 26 7.43 -7.64 11.94
C GLY A 26 6.51 -8.42 11.01
N MET A 27 6.97 -8.82 9.83
CA MET A 27 6.18 -9.64 8.91
C MET A 27 5.92 -11.03 9.49
N GLU A 28 6.93 -11.67 10.09
CA GLU A 28 6.77 -12.99 10.71
C GLU A 28 5.78 -12.94 11.89
N ILE A 29 5.86 -11.90 12.72
CA ILE A 29 4.91 -11.68 13.83
C ILE A 29 3.48 -11.54 13.32
N LYS A 30 3.26 -10.74 12.27
CA LYS A 30 1.94 -10.44 11.69
C LYS A 30 1.39 -11.56 10.79
N ARG A 31 2.23 -12.47 10.30
CA ARG A 31 1.88 -13.53 9.35
C ARG A 31 0.67 -14.36 9.77
N THR A 32 0.54 -14.66 11.05
CA THR A 32 -0.58 -15.43 11.59
C THR A 32 -1.75 -14.59 12.10
N ALA A 33 -1.70 -13.26 11.94
CA ALA A 33 -2.76 -12.36 12.33
C ALA A 33 -3.99 -12.55 11.46
N THR A 34 -5.16 -12.29 12.01
CA THR A 34 -6.39 -12.14 11.21
C THR A 34 -6.36 -10.78 10.51
N PHE A 35 -5.89 -9.76 11.23
CA PHE A 35 -5.77 -8.39 10.77
C PHE A 35 -4.34 -7.90 11.07
N PRO A 36 -3.41 -8.00 10.10
CA PRO A 36 -2.12 -7.33 10.22
C PRO A 36 -2.34 -5.85 10.46
N MET A 37 -1.69 -5.29 11.46
CA MET A 37 -1.93 -3.92 11.90
C MET A 37 -0.62 -3.15 12.02
N ALA A 38 -0.67 -1.90 11.62
CA ALA A 38 0.37 -0.90 11.72
C ALA A 38 -0.03 0.21 12.69
N ALA A 39 0.89 1.14 12.97
CA ALA A 39 0.58 2.38 13.66
C ALA A 39 0.96 3.60 12.80
N LEU A 40 0.02 4.50 12.64
CA LEU A 40 0.22 5.78 11.95
C LEU A 40 -0.16 6.93 12.87
N TRP A 41 0.80 7.43 13.61
CA TRP A 41 0.61 8.56 14.50
C TRP A 41 0.70 9.89 13.77
N MET A 42 -0.07 10.85 14.26
CA MET A 42 0.06 12.24 13.83
C MET A 42 1.36 12.85 14.38
N PRO A 43 1.94 13.85 13.75
CA PRO A 43 3.24 14.36 14.17
C PRO A 43 3.22 15.24 15.42
N ASN A 44 4.41 15.35 16.07
CA ASN A 44 4.63 15.97 17.36
C ASN A 44 4.57 17.51 17.39
N SER A 45 4.26 18.19 16.30
CA SER A 45 4.55 19.64 16.19
C SER A 45 3.34 20.55 16.23
N GLY A 46 2.18 20.07 16.66
CA GLY A 46 0.93 20.86 16.56
C GLY A 46 0.44 21.08 15.13
N ALA A 47 1.22 20.64 14.13
CA ALA A 47 0.85 20.58 12.74
C ALA A 47 0.78 19.10 12.31
N CYS A 48 -0.31 18.69 11.69
CA CYS A 48 -0.46 17.33 11.18
C CYS A 48 0.43 17.12 9.94
N SER A 49 1.63 16.59 10.12
CA SER A 49 2.52 16.21 9.02
C SER A 49 2.72 14.69 8.97
N SER A 50 2.90 14.14 7.78
CA SER A 50 3.04 12.70 7.59
C SER A 50 4.36 12.17 8.16
N GLN A 51 4.34 11.03 8.85
CA GLN A 51 5.54 10.33 9.27
C GLN A 51 5.88 9.21 8.29
N GLN A 52 7.12 9.16 7.81
CA GLN A 52 7.57 8.13 6.86
C GLN A 52 7.58 6.73 7.49
N MET A 53 7.95 6.64 8.75
CA MET A 53 8.03 5.38 9.49
C MET A 53 6.69 4.65 9.55
N GLY A 54 5.59 5.37 9.80
CA GLY A 54 4.25 4.79 9.76
C GLY A 54 3.88 4.26 8.36
N GLN A 55 4.43 4.82 7.29
CA GLN A 55 4.23 4.31 5.94
C GLN A 55 4.94 2.97 5.74
N ALA A 56 6.14 2.79 6.29
CA ALA A 56 6.87 1.53 6.23
C ALA A 56 6.12 0.42 7.00
N ASP A 57 5.58 0.71 8.17
CA ASP A 57 4.79 -0.21 8.97
C ASP A 57 3.46 -0.60 8.26
N ILE A 58 2.80 0.35 7.62
CA ILE A 58 1.62 0.07 6.78
C ILE A 58 1.99 -0.84 5.61
N ARG A 59 3.10 -0.56 4.90
CA ARG A 59 3.57 -1.42 3.80
C ARG A 59 3.93 -2.82 4.27
N GLU A 60 4.53 -2.96 5.45
CA GLU A 60 4.80 -4.25 6.07
C GLU A 60 3.50 -5.04 6.29
N SER A 61 2.53 -4.41 6.96
CA SER A 61 1.22 -5.04 7.24
C SER A 61 0.45 -5.36 5.96
N ALA A 62 0.51 -4.48 4.96
CA ALA A 62 -0.11 -4.71 3.65
C ALA A 62 0.54 -5.89 2.92
N SER A 63 1.87 -5.98 2.92
CA SER A 63 2.60 -7.07 2.28
C SER A 63 2.25 -8.42 2.92
N VAL A 64 2.16 -8.49 4.25
CA VAL A 64 1.67 -9.68 4.96
C VAL A 64 0.27 -10.06 4.48
N ALA A 65 -0.67 -9.11 4.48
CA ALA A 65 -2.04 -9.37 4.04
C ALA A 65 -2.10 -9.86 2.59
N HIS A 66 -1.32 -9.27 1.71
CA HIS A 66 -1.28 -9.62 0.30
C HIS A 66 -0.69 -11.02 0.07
N ILE A 67 0.38 -11.36 0.74
CA ILE A 67 1.06 -12.65 0.59
C ILE A 67 0.23 -13.79 1.16
N TYR A 68 -0.40 -13.60 2.33
CA TYR A 68 -1.14 -14.65 3.03
C TYR A 68 -2.66 -14.62 2.80
N GLY A 69 -3.17 -13.66 2.03
CA GLY A 69 -4.57 -13.63 1.61
C GLY A 69 -5.54 -13.02 2.63
N GLN A 70 -5.05 -12.24 3.59
CA GLN A 70 -5.92 -11.42 4.42
C GLN A 70 -6.42 -10.21 3.60
N ASN A 71 -7.70 -9.87 3.72
CA ASN A 71 -8.27 -8.74 2.98
C ASN A 71 -8.20 -7.42 3.75
N ILE A 72 -7.89 -7.46 5.05
CA ILE A 72 -7.93 -6.30 5.91
C ILE A 72 -6.52 -5.98 6.39
N VAL A 73 -6.13 -4.74 6.15
CA VAL A 73 -4.91 -4.11 6.63
C VAL A 73 -5.32 -2.97 7.54
N ALA A 74 -5.04 -3.10 8.83
CA ALA A 74 -5.43 -2.10 9.83
C ALA A 74 -4.25 -1.17 10.17
N ALA A 75 -4.57 -0.01 10.74
CA ALA A 75 -3.59 0.81 11.46
C ALA A 75 -4.25 1.54 12.63
N GLU A 76 -3.55 1.61 13.75
CA GLU A 76 -3.83 2.62 14.76
C GLU A 76 -3.65 3.99 14.11
N PHE A 77 -4.70 4.81 14.17
CA PHE A 77 -4.74 6.04 13.40
C PHE A 77 -5.26 7.20 14.24
N GLY A 78 -4.59 8.33 14.15
CA GLY A 78 -5.03 9.56 14.80
C GLY A 78 -4.35 9.84 16.13
N SER A 79 -3.51 8.92 16.65
CA SER A 79 -2.68 9.21 17.84
C SER A 79 -1.78 10.40 17.53
N ALA A 80 -2.09 11.54 18.13
CA ALA A 80 -1.30 12.75 18.00
C ALA A 80 -0.57 13.00 19.32
N ILE A 81 0.70 13.41 19.26
CA ILE A 81 1.33 14.08 20.40
C ILE A 81 0.99 15.56 20.24
N ALA A 82 -0.25 15.90 20.53
CA ALA A 82 -0.71 17.27 20.46
C ALA A 82 -0.69 17.87 21.86
N HIS A 83 0.13 18.89 22.05
CA HIS A 83 0.11 19.69 23.28
C HIS A 83 -1.12 20.59 23.37
N HIS A 84 -1.95 20.61 22.31
CA HIS A 84 -3.12 21.47 22.20
C HIS A 84 -4.34 20.66 21.75
N ALA A 85 -5.41 20.77 22.50
CA ALA A 85 -6.73 20.30 22.09
C ALA A 85 -7.14 20.98 20.78
N TYR A 86 -7.92 20.27 19.96
CA TYR A 86 -8.47 20.80 18.69
C TYR A 86 -7.41 21.15 17.62
N ALA A 87 -6.21 20.58 17.72
CA ALA A 87 -5.11 20.87 16.80
C ALA A 87 -5.31 20.28 15.38
N CYS A 88 -6.13 19.25 15.24
CA CYS A 88 -6.33 18.55 13.98
C CYS A 88 -7.81 18.52 13.60
N CYS A 89 -8.06 18.81 12.33
CA CYS A 89 -9.39 18.68 11.71
C CYS A 89 -9.31 17.76 10.47
N PRO A 90 -10.42 17.33 9.90
CA PRO A 90 -10.46 16.44 8.73
C PRO A 90 -9.61 16.93 7.56
N GLU A 91 -9.52 18.22 7.30
CA GLU A 91 -8.69 18.81 6.24
C GLU A 91 -7.19 18.51 6.43
N ASN A 92 -6.70 18.57 7.68
CA ASN A 92 -5.31 18.26 7.99
C ASN A 92 -5.04 16.74 8.02
N ILE A 93 -6.03 15.96 8.42
CA ILE A 93 -5.91 14.51 8.62
C ILE A 93 -6.05 13.76 7.27
N LYS A 94 -6.87 14.26 6.34
CA LYS A 94 -7.15 13.59 5.06
C LYS A 94 -5.91 13.28 4.24
N PRO A 95 -4.94 14.19 4.03
CA PRO A 95 -3.73 13.86 3.26
C PRO A 95 -2.91 12.73 3.87
N ILE A 96 -2.94 12.58 5.21
CA ILE A 96 -2.25 11.52 5.94
C ILE A 96 -2.99 10.19 5.73
N ALA A 97 -4.33 10.21 5.82
CA ALA A 97 -5.17 9.05 5.55
C ALA A 97 -5.01 8.59 4.10
N ASP A 98 -5.02 9.49 3.13
CA ASP A 98 -4.86 9.18 1.71
C ASP A 98 -3.49 8.57 1.41
N LYS A 99 -2.45 9.07 2.04
CA LYS A 99 -1.12 8.47 1.93
C LYS A 99 -1.07 7.07 2.53
N ALA A 100 -1.79 6.84 3.61
CA ALA A 100 -1.92 5.52 4.22
C ALA A 100 -2.68 4.54 3.30
N LEU A 101 -3.81 4.98 2.72
CA LEU A 101 -4.58 4.21 1.74
C LEU A 101 -3.72 3.85 0.51
N ALA A 102 -2.91 4.78 0.01
CA ALA A 102 -1.95 4.54 -1.08
C ALA A 102 -0.91 3.47 -0.72
N ASN A 103 -0.55 3.33 0.54
CA ASN A 103 0.39 2.32 1.03
C ASN A 103 -0.26 0.98 1.41
N GLY A 104 -1.58 0.85 1.22
CA GLY A 104 -2.31 -0.40 1.36
C GLY A 104 -3.17 -0.52 2.62
N LEU A 105 -3.24 0.53 3.45
CA LEU A 105 -4.21 0.58 4.55
C LEU A 105 -5.64 0.50 3.98
N ASN A 106 -6.51 -0.23 4.67
CA ASN A 106 -7.93 -0.26 4.33
C ASN A 106 -8.85 -0.45 5.56
N ARG A 107 -8.31 -0.24 6.77
CA ARG A 107 -9.09 -0.16 8.02
C ARG A 107 -8.42 0.77 9.02
N PHE A 108 -9.13 1.83 9.35
CA PHE A 108 -8.70 2.76 10.39
C PHE A 108 -9.16 2.27 11.76
N VAL A 109 -8.23 2.18 12.71
CA VAL A 109 -8.48 1.93 14.13
C VAL A 109 -8.20 3.24 14.85
N ILE A 110 -9.27 4.02 15.03
CA ILE A 110 -9.15 5.41 15.52
C ILE A 110 -8.65 5.43 16.96
N HIS A 111 -7.60 6.16 17.20
CA HIS A 111 -7.05 6.47 18.52
C HIS A 111 -7.08 7.98 18.76
N GLU A 112 -7.91 8.50 19.71
CA GLU A 112 -8.80 7.68 20.52
C GLU A 112 -10.09 8.41 20.88
N THR A 113 -11.05 7.67 21.42
CA THR A 113 -12.23 8.23 22.05
C THR A 113 -12.30 7.77 23.50
N SER A 114 -11.85 8.63 24.41
CA SER A 114 -11.92 8.39 25.84
C SER A 114 -13.35 8.58 26.38
N HIS A 115 -13.75 7.84 27.41
CA HIS A 115 -15.02 8.04 28.08
C HIS A 115 -15.12 9.45 28.66
N GLN A 116 -16.20 10.15 28.34
CA GLN A 116 -16.46 11.51 28.82
C GLN A 116 -17.64 11.48 29.81
N PRO A 117 -17.37 11.43 31.13
CA PRO A 117 -18.44 11.26 32.14
C PRO A 117 -19.27 12.52 32.39
N VAL A 118 -18.74 13.69 31.98
CA VAL A 118 -19.38 15.00 32.20
C VAL A 118 -19.26 15.88 30.97
N ASP A 119 -20.13 16.88 30.84
CA ASP A 119 -20.17 17.78 29.67
C ASP A 119 -19.51 19.14 29.92
N ASP A 120 -19.29 19.50 31.18
CA ASP A 120 -18.75 20.80 31.59
C ASP A 120 -17.21 20.86 31.64
N LYS A 121 -16.52 19.77 31.29
CA LYS A 121 -15.06 19.68 31.23
C LYS A 121 -14.59 19.57 29.78
N ILE A 122 -14.03 20.63 29.26
CA ILE A 122 -13.55 20.75 27.87
C ILE A 122 -12.03 20.94 27.88
N PRO A 123 -11.28 20.20 27.10
CA PRO A 123 -11.63 19.25 26.03
C PRO A 123 -12.11 17.88 26.52
N GLY A 124 -12.10 17.62 27.82
CA GLY A 124 -12.47 16.35 28.44
C GLY A 124 -11.27 15.45 28.73
N LEU A 125 -11.56 14.20 29.07
CA LEU A 125 -10.54 13.19 29.31
C LEU A 125 -9.87 12.75 27.99
N GLY A 126 -8.58 12.53 28.04
CA GLY A 126 -7.76 11.97 26.97
C GLY A 126 -6.63 11.14 27.54
N LEU A 127 -5.81 10.54 26.71
CA LEU A 127 -4.64 9.77 27.11
C LEU A 127 -3.44 10.70 27.31
N ILE A 128 -3.46 11.48 28.40
CA ILE A 128 -2.41 12.46 28.76
C ILE A 128 -2.13 13.41 27.58
N GLN A 129 -0.90 13.37 27.01
CA GLN A 129 -0.50 14.17 25.84
C GLN A 129 -0.76 13.47 24.50
N TYR A 130 -1.30 12.26 24.51
CA TYR A 130 -1.52 11.46 23.33
C TYR A 130 -2.97 11.54 22.86
N GLY A 131 -3.14 11.38 21.58
CA GLY A 131 -4.44 11.23 20.96
C GLY A 131 -5.00 12.49 20.34
N GLN A 132 -5.82 12.30 19.35
CA GLN A 132 -6.78 13.25 18.84
C GLN A 132 -8.08 13.02 19.61
N TRP A 133 -8.76 14.09 20.04
CA TRP A 133 -10.03 13.98 20.76
C TRP A 133 -11.18 13.61 19.82
N PHE A 134 -11.34 12.34 19.47
CA PHE A 134 -12.46 11.84 18.68
C PHE A 134 -13.68 11.60 19.59
N ASN A 135 -14.24 12.66 20.15
CA ASN A 135 -15.38 12.60 21.05
C ASN A 135 -16.32 13.79 20.82
N ARG A 136 -17.44 13.84 21.57
CA ARG A 136 -18.47 14.87 21.41
C ARG A 136 -18.05 16.31 21.71
N HIS A 137 -16.89 16.49 22.35
CA HIS A 137 -16.34 17.83 22.66
C HIS A 137 -15.48 18.39 21.52
N GLU A 138 -15.19 17.57 20.49
CA GLU A 138 -14.43 18.07 19.33
C GLU A 138 -15.25 19.09 18.54
N THR A 139 -14.60 20.14 18.03
CA THR A 139 -15.25 21.27 17.36
C THR A 139 -16.03 20.88 16.11
N TRP A 140 -15.65 19.81 15.46
CA TRP A 140 -16.29 19.27 14.24
C TRP A 140 -17.09 17.98 14.50
N ALA A 141 -17.37 17.64 15.76
CA ALA A 141 -18.02 16.37 16.13
C ALA A 141 -19.38 16.16 15.44
N GLU A 142 -20.20 17.20 15.34
CA GLU A 142 -21.52 17.12 14.68
C GLU A 142 -21.39 16.91 13.17
N GLN A 143 -20.35 17.40 12.53
CA GLN A 143 -20.04 17.25 11.11
C GLN A 143 -19.19 16.01 10.80
N ALA A 144 -18.76 15.28 11.82
CA ALA A 144 -17.83 14.13 11.70
C ALA A 144 -18.31 13.07 10.70
N LYS A 145 -19.64 12.95 10.48
CA LYS A 145 -20.23 11.97 9.57
C LYS A 145 -19.64 12.04 8.16
N VAL A 146 -19.42 13.21 7.61
CA VAL A 146 -18.85 13.38 6.25
C VAL A 146 -17.46 12.76 6.17
N TRP A 147 -16.62 13.04 7.16
CA TRP A 147 -15.29 12.47 7.28
C TRP A 147 -15.28 10.96 7.47
N ILE A 148 -16.14 10.47 8.39
CA ILE A 148 -16.24 9.04 8.67
C ILE A 148 -16.78 8.28 7.45
N ASP A 149 -17.74 8.83 6.73
CA ASP A 149 -18.27 8.23 5.49
C ASP A 149 -17.19 8.13 4.41
N TYR A 150 -16.34 9.15 4.26
CA TYR A 150 -15.19 9.12 3.36
C TYR A 150 -14.24 7.96 3.70
N LEU A 151 -13.85 7.85 4.98
CA LEU A 151 -12.97 6.76 5.44
C LEU A 151 -13.62 5.39 5.27
N ALA A 152 -14.92 5.27 5.58
CA ALA A 152 -15.66 4.03 5.48
C ALA A 152 -15.81 3.56 4.02
N ARG A 153 -16.18 4.46 3.09
CA ARG A 153 -16.28 4.13 1.65
C ARG A 153 -14.92 3.75 1.07
N SER A 154 -13.88 4.53 1.36
CA SER A 154 -12.52 4.23 0.92
C SER A 154 -12.04 2.89 1.45
N SER A 155 -12.25 2.61 2.73
CA SER A 155 -11.92 1.32 3.34
C SER A 155 -12.68 0.17 2.70
N TYR A 156 -14.00 0.30 2.52
CA TYR A 156 -14.83 -0.75 1.93
C TYR A 156 -14.36 -1.11 0.52
N MET A 157 -14.14 -0.12 -0.33
CA MET A 157 -13.69 -0.34 -1.70
C MET A 157 -12.31 -0.99 -1.77
N LEU A 158 -11.37 -0.56 -0.92
CA LEU A 158 -10.02 -1.11 -0.88
C LEU A 158 -9.92 -2.48 -0.19
N GLN A 159 -10.97 -2.94 0.49
CA GLN A 159 -11.08 -4.31 1.01
C GLN A 159 -11.59 -5.31 -0.05
N GLN A 160 -12.08 -4.84 -1.20
CA GLN A 160 -12.59 -5.71 -2.25
C GLN A 160 -11.47 -6.32 -3.06
N GLY A 161 -11.69 -7.54 -3.57
CA GLY A 161 -10.79 -8.24 -4.47
C GLY A 161 -9.36 -8.39 -3.93
N ASN A 162 -8.41 -8.44 -4.84
CA ASN A 162 -7.00 -8.70 -4.57
C ASN A 162 -6.11 -7.51 -4.93
N ASN A 163 -5.08 -7.24 -4.14
CA ASN A 163 -4.06 -6.24 -4.49
C ASN A 163 -3.29 -6.66 -5.75
N VAL A 164 -2.91 -5.71 -6.58
CA VAL A 164 -2.03 -5.95 -7.73
C VAL A 164 -0.65 -5.38 -7.44
N ALA A 165 0.37 -6.22 -7.56
CA ALA A 165 1.77 -5.86 -7.47
C ALA A 165 2.59 -6.78 -8.39
N ASP A 166 3.60 -6.23 -9.06
CA ASP A 166 4.42 -6.95 -10.02
C ASP A 166 5.78 -7.38 -9.42
N ILE A 167 6.17 -6.79 -8.28
CA ILE A 167 7.49 -6.90 -7.67
C ILE A 167 7.39 -7.54 -6.29
N LEU A 168 8.21 -8.55 -6.02
CA LEU A 168 8.47 -9.06 -4.68
C LEU A 168 9.81 -8.51 -4.19
N TYR A 169 9.81 -7.77 -3.08
CA TYR A 169 10.98 -7.10 -2.55
C TYR A 169 11.48 -7.80 -1.27
N TYR A 170 12.61 -8.49 -1.39
CA TYR A 170 13.28 -9.15 -0.28
C TYR A 170 14.19 -8.16 0.46
N TYR A 171 13.89 -7.83 1.71
CA TYR A 171 14.61 -6.78 2.45
C TYR A 171 15.82 -7.26 3.26
N GLY A 172 16.08 -8.58 3.32
CA GLY A 172 17.24 -9.15 4.01
C GLY A 172 16.91 -9.80 5.35
N GLU A 173 17.96 -10.27 6.06
CA GLU A 173 17.85 -11.05 7.30
C GLU A 173 18.24 -10.28 8.57
N ASP A 174 18.87 -9.13 8.44
CA ASP A 174 19.56 -8.47 9.57
C ASP A 174 18.73 -7.39 10.27
N ASN A 175 17.55 -7.06 9.75
CA ASN A 175 16.80 -5.91 10.26
C ASN A 175 15.30 -6.05 9.94
N CYS A 176 14.50 -5.16 10.51
CA CYS A 176 13.07 -5.07 10.24
C CYS A 176 12.75 -3.93 9.25
N ILE A 177 11.59 -3.99 8.60
CA ILE A 177 11.15 -3.00 7.61
C ILE A 177 11.09 -1.59 8.22
N THR A 178 10.53 -1.44 9.40
CA THR A 178 10.42 -0.12 10.06
C THR A 178 11.77 0.47 10.44
N GLY A 179 12.78 -0.36 10.71
CA GLY A 179 14.15 0.07 10.92
C GLY A 179 14.85 0.48 9.62
N LEU A 180 14.72 -0.34 8.58
CA LEU A 180 15.36 -0.09 7.28
C LEU A 180 14.76 1.10 6.54
N TYR A 181 13.43 1.24 6.60
CA TYR A 181 12.69 2.21 5.79
C TYR A 181 12.00 3.30 6.62
N ALA A 182 12.55 3.58 7.81
CA ALA A 182 12.05 4.63 8.71
C ALA A 182 11.92 6.01 8.03
N HIS A 183 12.79 6.31 7.08
CA HIS A 183 12.85 7.61 6.42
C HIS A 183 12.41 7.59 4.96
N THR A 184 12.67 6.50 4.25
CA THR A 184 12.40 6.42 2.80
C THR A 184 12.06 4.98 2.43
N LEU A 185 10.91 4.77 1.79
CA LEU A 185 10.55 3.49 1.20
C LEU A 185 11.45 3.18 -0.01
N PRO A 186 11.55 1.90 -0.43
CA PRO A 186 12.24 1.54 -1.66
C PRO A 186 11.81 2.40 -2.85
N ASP A 187 12.77 2.81 -3.65
CA ASP A 187 12.53 3.55 -4.89
C ASP A 187 12.06 2.57 -5.98
N ILE A 188 10.74 2.52 -6.17
CA ILE A 188 10.11 1.69 -7.19
C ILE A 188 9.57 2.62 -8.29
N PRO A 189 9.80 2.30 -9.57
CA PRO A 189 9.36 3.11 -10.68
C PRO A 189 7.86 3.40 -10.67
N ALA A 190 7.49 4.60 -11.09
CA ALA A 190 6.10 5.01 -11.17
C ALA A 190 5.29 4.05 -12.05
N GLY A 191 4.10 3.67 -11.58
CA GLY A 191 3.22 2.75 -12.29
C GLY A 191 3.43 1.28 -11.98
N TYR A 192 4.36 0.94 -11.10
CA TYR A 192 4.55 -0.41 -10.57
C TYR A 192 4.33 -0.44 -9.07
N GLU A 193 3.88 -1.59 -8.56
CA GLU A 193 3.68 -1.82 -7.14
C GLU A 193 4.47 -3.04 -6.67
N TYR A 194 4.77 -3.08 -5.37
CA TYR A 194 5.56 -4.13 -4.75
C TYR A 194 4.97 -4.56 -3.41
N ASP A 195 5.31 -5.78 -3.00
CA ASP A 195 5.15 -6.29 -1.66
C ASP A 195 6.51 -6.69 -1.08
N PHE A 196 6.72 -6.45 0.19
CA PHE A 196 7.88 -6.96 0.93
C PHE A 196 7.73 -8.44 1.21
N ILE A 197 8.86 -9.13 1.40
CA ILE A 197 8.90 -10.52 1.90
C ILE A 197 10.01 -10.69 2.93
N ASP A 198 9.67 -11.31 4.05
CA ASP A 198 10.57 -11.70 5.12
C ASP A 198 11.39 -12.95 4.77
N PRO A 199 12.51 -13.23 5.47
CA PRO A 199 13.35 -14.39 5.23
C PRO A 199 12.61 -15.71 5.35
N TYR A 200 11.76 -15.85 6.37
CA TYR A 200 11.00 -17.08 6.58
C TYR A 200 10.01 -17.33 5.44
N GLY A 201 9.16 -16.36 5.15
CA GLY A 201 8.17 -16.42 4.07
C GLY A 201 8.82 -16.66 2.70
N PHE A 202 9.95 -15.99 2.43
CA PHE A 202 10.70 -16.17 1.19
C PHE A 202 11.17 -17.62 1.00
N VAL A 203 11.78 -18.22 2.03
CA VAL A 203 12.31 -19.58 1.95
C VAL A 203 11.22 -20.63 1.92
N HIS A 204 10.18 -20.49 2.75
CA HIS A 204 9.24 -21.57 3.04
C HIS A 204 7.90 -21.44 2.32
N ASP A 205 7.42 -20.20 2.08
CA ASP A 205 6.04 -19.97 1.64
C ASP A 205 5.96 -19.57 0.17
N ILE A 206 6.95 -18.84 -0.36
CA ILE A 206 7.00 -18.47 -1.78
C ILE A 206 7.34 -19.69 -2.63
N LYS A 207 6.47 -19.98 -3.60
CA LYS A 207 6.65 -21.04 -4.61
C LYS A 207 6.92 -20.42 -5.96
N MET A 208 7.00 -21.28 -6.96
CA MET A 208 7.08 -20.87 -8.35
C MET A 208 5.88 -21.34 -9.15
N ASP A 209 5.49 -20.50 -10.09
CA ASP A 209 4.57 -20.88 -11.17
C ASP A 209 5.12 -20.34 -12.50
N LYS A 210 5.70 -21.23 -13.31
CA LYS A 210 6.46 -20.88 -14.51
C LYS A 210 7.67 -20.00 -14.14
N LYS A 211 7.73 -18.77 -14.63
CA LYS A 211 8.81 -17.81 -14.32
C LYS A 211 8.42 -16.75 -13.28
N CYS A 212 7.27 -16.95 -12.61
CA CYS A 212 6.76 -16.02 -11.61
C CYS A 212 6.91 -16.59 -10.20
N LEU A 213 7.05 -15.70 -9.23
CA LEU A 213 6.98 -16.03 -7.81
C LEU A 213 5.51 -16.12 -7.40
N LEU A 214 5.13 -17.20 -6.74
CA LEU A 214 3.75 -17.47 -6.33
C LEU A 214 3.65 -17.43 -4.81
N ALA A 215 2.86 -16.51 -4.29
CA ALA A 215 2.52 -16.42 -2.86
C ALA A 215 1.42 -17.42 -2.45
N PRO A 216 1.29 -17.75 -1.16
CA PRO A 216 0.22 -18.60 -0.62
C PRO A 216 -1.19 -18.13 -0.98
N SER A 217 -1.40 -16.83 -1.11
CA SER A 217 -2.66 -16.22 -1.55
C SER A 217 -3.02 -16.46 -3.03
N GLY A 218 -2.12 -17.04 -3.80
CA GLY A 218 -2.25 -17.19 -5.26
C GLY A 218 -1.75 -15.99 -6.06
N ARG A 219 -1.21 -14.95 -5.41
CA ARG A 219 -0.62 -13.80 -6.12
C ARG A 219 0.69 -14.16 -6.78
N LYS A 220 0.94 -13.52 -7.92
CA LYS A 220 2.15 -13.73 -8.70
C LYS A 220 2.93 -12.44 -8.82
N TYR A 221 4.24 -12.56 -8.68
CA TYR A 221 5.20 -11.48 -8.90
C TYR A 221 6.15 -11.87 -10.02
N SER A 222 6.48 -10.92 -10.87
CA SER A 222 7.27 -11.15 -12.08
C SER A 222 8.78 -11.02 -11.85
N ILE A 223 9.18 -10.30 -10.80
CA ILE A 223 10.59 -10.06 -10.47
C ILE A 223 10.80 -10.17 -8.95
N LEU A 224 11.95 -10.68 -8.56
CA LEU A 224 12.50 -10.60 -7.21
C LEU A 224 13.53 -9.47 -7.16
N ILE A 225 13.34 -8.52 -6.25
CA ILE A 225 14.36 -7.53 -5.93
C ILE A 225 15.00 -7.88 -4.60
N LEU A 226 16.32 -7.93 -4.57
CA LEU A 226 17.12 -8.04 -3.35
C LEU A 226 17.45 -6.62 -2.89
N GLY A 227 16.98 -6.23 -1.72
CA GLY A 227 17.19 -4.90 -1.15
C GLY A 227 18.67 -4.62 -0.86
N GLU A 228 19.03 -3.37 -0.68
CA GLU A 228 20.41 -2.93 -0.43
C GLU A 228 21.04 -3.53 0.83
N ASN A 229 20.21 -4.03 1.76
CA ASN A 229 20.65 -4.64 3.03
C ASN A 229 20.89 -6.16 2.93
N THR A 230 20.87 -6.74 1.73
CA THR A 230 21.12 -8.16 1.50
C THR A 230 22.61 -8.53 1.39
N LYS A 231 23.49 -7.70 1.94
CA LYS A 231 24.96 -7.96 1.97
C LYS A 231 25.31 -9.17 2.83
N VAL A 232 24.53 -9.45 3.83
CA VAL A 232 24.60 -10.65 4.66
C VAL A 232 23.44 -11.57 4.25
N MET A 233 23.71 -12.85 4.01
CA MET A 233 22.71 -13.79 3.55
C MET A 233 23.01 -15.20 4.08
N SER A 234 21.98 -15.89 4.60
CA SER A 234 22.12 -17.27 4.98
C SER A 234 22.19 -18.21 3.78
N LEU A 235 22.82 -19.36 3.97
CA LEU A 235 22.91 -20.40 2.93
C LEU A 235 21.51 -20.87 2.48
N LYS A 236 20.51 -20.84 3.37
CA LYS A 236 19.13 -21.22 3.03
C LYS A 236 18.50 -20.24 2.02
N VAL A 237 18.65 -18.96 2.26
CA VAL A 237 18.16 -17.90 1.35
C VAL A 237 18.92 -17.99 0.03
N LEU A 238 20.23 -18.15 0.05
CA LEU A 238 21.03 -18.26 -1.17
C LEU A 238 20.66 -19.48 -2.01
N LYS A 239 20.38 -20.63 -1.41
CA LYS A 239 19.85 -21.84 -2.08
C LYS A 239 18.50 -21.58 -2.73
N LYS A 240 17.62 -20.83 -2.05
CA LYS A 240 16.32 -20.44 -2.60
C LYS A 240 16.49 -19.56 -3.83
N ILE A 241 17.35 -18.55 -3.77
CA ILE A 241 17.65 -17.67 -4.93
C ILE A 241 18.21 -18.50 -6.09
N ALA A 242 19.16 -19.40 -5.83
CA ALA A 242 19.73 -20.27 -6.87
C ALA A 242 18.65 -21.08 -7.58
N SER A 243 17.75 -21.71 -6.83
CA SER A 243 16.61 -22.45 -7.38
C SER A 243 15.71 -21.59 -8.26
N LEU A 244 15.38 -20.37 -7.80
CA LEU A 244 14.55 -19.44 -8.57
C LEU A 244 15.22 -18.98 -9.88
N VAL A 245 16.53 -18.72 -9.82
CA VAL A 245 17.33 -18.34 -10.99
C VAL A 245 17.40 -19.47 -12.01
N GLU A 246 17.59 -20.71 -11.58
CA GLU A 246 17.60 -21.88 -12.47
C GLU A 246 16.29 -22.08 -13.20
N GLU A 247 15.19 -21.79 -12.55
CA GLU A 247 13.84 -21.85 -13.14
C GLU A 247 13.46 -20.64 -13.99
N GLY A 248 14.36 -19.65 -14.08
CA GLY A 248 14.23 -18.50 -14.97
C GLY A 248 13.48 -17.31 -14.39
N VAL A 249 13.30 -17.22 -13.06
CA VAL A 249 12.81 -16.03 -12.38
C VAL A 249 13.80 -14.88 -12.56
N ALA A 250 13.31 -13.70 -12.88
CA ALA A 250 14.14 -12.50 -12.95
C ALA A 250 14.52 -12.04 -11.53
N VAL A 251 15.80 -11.87 -11.27
CA VAL A 251 16.33 -11.43 -9.97
C VAL A 251 17.19 -10.20 -10.17
N LEU A 252 16.85 -9.11 -9.49
CA LEU A 252 17.64 -7.89 -9.43
C LEU A 252 18.27 -7.76 -8.05
N GLY A 253 19.58 -7.62 -7.99
CA GLY A 253 20.31 -7.37 -6.75
C GLY A 253 21.76 -7.83 -6.83
N ARG A 254 22.57 -7.28 -5.95
CA ARG A 254 24.00 -7.59 -5.88
C ARG A 254 24.23 -8.86 -5.07
N GLU A 255 25.39 -9.50 -5.32
CA GLU A 255 25.82 -10.66 -4.54
C GLU A 255 26.03 -10.33 -3.06
N PRO A 256 25.71 -11.27 -2.15
CA PRO A 256 26.03 -11.11 -0.73
C PRO A 256 27.55 -11.13 -0.51
N ILE A 257 27.99 -10.33 0.46
CA ILE A 257 29.42 -10.23 0.83
C ILE A 257 29.75 -11.22 1.97
N PHE A 258 28.78 -11.44 2.87
CA PHE A 258 29.00 -12.23 4.08
C PHE A 258 27.93 -13.33 4.22
N ARG A 259 28.35 -14.44 4.83
CA ARG A 259 27.44 -15.49 5.27
C ARG A 259 26.65 -15.05 6.50
N GLY A 260 25.38 -15.38 6.57
CA GLY A 260 24.53 -15.07 7.73
C GLY A 260 24.87 -15.87 8.98
N SER A 261 25.57 -17.01 8.84
CA SER A 261 25.98 -17.85 9.97
C SER A 261 27.35 -18.45 9.75
N ASN A 262 28.14 -18.54 10.84
CA ASN A 262 29.39 -19.27 10.85
C ASN A 262 29.21 -20.79 10.72
N LEU A 263 28.01 -21.32 10.93
CA LEU A 263 27.63 -22.71 10.73
C LEU A 263 27.36 -23.04 9.27
N ASP A 264 27.16 -22.04 8.40
CA ASP A 264 26.97 -22.23 6.98
C ASP A 264 28.28 -22.69 6.33
N ASN A 265 28.21 -23.67 5.42
CA ASN A 265 29.36 -24.17 4.71
C ASN A 265 29.91 -23.07 3.78
N ALA A 266 31.19 -22.69 3.98
CA ALA A 266 31.82 -21.59 3.25
C ALA A 266 32.03 -21.88 1.77
N ASP A 267 32.41 -23.11 1.43
CA ASP A 267 32.69 -23.50 0.04
C ASP A 267 31.40 -23.61 -0.76
N GLU A 268 30.34 -24.17 -0.15
CA GLU A 268 29.01 -24.21 -0.76
C GLU A 268 28.45 -22.81 -0.97
N PHE A 269 28.58 -21.92 0.01
CA PHE A 269 28.18 -20.52 -0.12
C PHE A 269 28.87 -19.84 -1.31
N LYS A 270 30.19 -19.93 -1.38
CA LYS A 270 30.99 -19.35 -2.46
C LYS A 270 30.63 -19.95 -3.83
N ALA A 271 30.42 -21.26 -3.89
CA ALA A 271 30.02 -21.93 -5.13
C ALA A 271 28.66 -21.42 -5.63
N LEU A 272 27.69 -21.25 -4.74
CA LEU A 272 26.36 -20.70 -5.08
C LEU A 272 26.45 -19.24 -5.55
N VAL A 273 27.17 -18.37 -4.83
CA VAL A 273 27.41 -16.98 -5.27
C VAL A 273 27.98 -16.96 -6.68
N THR A 274 29.02 -17.75 -6.93
CA THR A 274 29.64 -17.86 -8.27
C THR A 274 28.61 -18.33 -9.31
N SER A 275 27.82 -19.36 -9.00
CA SER A 275 26.82 -19.91 -9.92
C SER A 275 25.69 -18.96 -10.28
N ILE A 276 25.36 -18.03 -9.39
CA ILE A 276 24.27 -17.06 -9.60
C ILE A 276 24.81 -15.81 -10.33
N TRP A 277 25.86 -15.17 -9.82
CA TRP A 277 26.32 -13.86 -10.28
C TRP A 277 27.49 -13.87 -11.27
N HIS A 278 28.29 -14.95 -11.32
CA HIS A 278 29.50 -15.01 -12.13
C HIS A 278 29.41 -15.96 -13.34
N THR A 279 28.22 -16.47 -13.68
CA THR A 279 27.99 -17.39 -14.82
C THR A 279 27.21 -16.79 -15.98
N ASN A 280 27.16 -15.46 -16.07
CA ASN A 280 26.50 -14.72 -17.15
C ASN A 280 25.02 -15.13 -17.37
N ARG A 281 24.27 -15.27 -16.28
CA ARG A 281 22.82 -15.60 -16.30
C ARG A 281 22.01 -14.46 -16.90
N LYS A 282 21.14 -14.74 -17.86
CA LYS A 282 20.31 -13.73 -18.54
C LYS A 282 19.17 -13.17 -17.68
N ASN A 283 18.86 -13.79 -16.57
CA ASN A 283 17.80 -13.43 -15.64
C ASN A 283 18.29 -12.95 -14.27
N VAL A 284 19.59 -12.68 -14.14
CA VAL A 284 20.20 -12.05 -12.94
C VAL A 284 20.76 -10.71 -13.35
N TYR A 285 20.31 -9.66 -12.66
CA TYR A 285 20.61 -8.27 -12.93
C TYR A 285 21.22 -7.61 -11.69
N THR A 286 22.17 -6.74 -11.85
CA THR A 286 22.82 -6.03 -10.73
C THR A 286 22.62 -4.52 -10.77
N ASP A 287 22.64 -3.93 -11.96
CA ASP A 287 22.60 -2.48 -12.14
C ASP A 287 21.63 -2.06 -13.28
N THR A 288 20.76 -2.97 -13.71
CA THR A 288 19.76 -2.70 -14.75
C THR A 288 18.54 -2.00 -14.14
N PRO A 289 18.00 -0.95 -14.76
CA PRO A 289 16.77 -0.31 -14.33
C PRO A 289 15.60 -1.30 -14.20
N ILE A 290 14.80 -1.15 -13.17
CA ILE A 290 13.67 -2.06 -12.88
C ILE A 290 12.69 -2.11 -14.06
N GLU A 291 12.43 -0.96 -14.69
CA GLU A 291 11.53 -0.84 -15.84
C GLU A 291 11.98 -1.72 -17.01
N GLU A 292 13.26 -1.69 -17.33
CA GLU A 292 13.83 -2.49 -18.44
C GLU A 292 13.67 -4.00 -18.17
N ILE A 293 13.85 -4.41 -16.91
CA ILE A 293 13.67 -5.80 -16.51
C ILE A 293 12.20 -6.21 -16.64
N LEU A 294 11.29 -5.38 -16.13
CA LEU A 294 9.85 -5.64 -16.21
C LEU A 294 9.36 -5.69 -17.65
N GLU A 295 9.80 -4.76 -18.49
CA GLU A 295 9.51 -4.79 -19.93
C GLU A 295 10.02 -6.07 -20.59
N SER A 296 11.24 -6.52 -20.25
CA SER A 296 11.81 -7.77 -20.78
C SER A 296 11.02 -9.02 -20.33
N THR A 297 10.33 -8.95 -19.20
CA THR A 297 9.42 -10.00 -18.70
C THR A 297 8.00 -9.87 -19.24
N GLY A 298 7.72 -8.84 -20.06
CA GLY A 298 6.41 -8.56 -20.64
C GLY A 298 5.44 -7.84 -19.72
N VAL A 299 5.93 -7.27 -18.61
CA VAL A 299 5.12 -6.53 -17.63
C VAL A 299 5.16 -5.05 -17.96
N GLN A 300 4.00 -4.50 -18.32
CA GLN A 300 3.83 -3.06 -18.56
C GLN A 300 3.42 -2.35 -17.27
N PRO A 301 3.73 -1.04 -17.13
CA PRO A 301 3.26 -0.26 -15.99
C PRO A 301 1.74 -0.37 -15.82
N ASP A 302 1.28 -0.58 -14.60
CA ASP A 302 -0.15 -0.71 -14.29
C ASP A 302 -0.89 0.62 -14.42
N PHE A 303 -0.21 1.71 -14.04
CA PHE A 303 -0.75 3.05 -13.98
C PHE A 303 0.23 4.06 -14.59
N ILE A 304 -0.18 4.74 -15.66
CA ILE A 304 0.63 5.77 -16.33
C ILE A 304 -0.18 7.05 -16.39
N TYR A 305 0.40 8.18 -16.09
CA TYR A 305 -0.27 9.47 -16.21
C TYR A 305 0.65 10.54 -16.78
N ARG A 306 0.03 11.49 -17.44
CA ARG A 306 0.72 12.69 -17.97
C ARG A 306 0.34 13.89 -17.11
N ASN A 307 1.32 14.59 -16.62
CA ASN A 307 1.07 15.84 -15.95
C ASN A 307 2.17 16.86 -16.24
N ASN A 308 1.77 18.11 -16.42
CA ASN A 308 2.67 19.22 -16.72
C ASN A 308 3.08 19.98 -15.45
N LYS A 309 2.64 19.55 -14.27
CA LYS A 309 2.81 20.28 -12.99
C LYS A 309 3.76 19.58 -12.02
N HIS A 310 4.43 18.50 -12.42
CA HIS A 310 5.30 17.67 -11.57
C HIS A 310 4.58 17.15 -10.30
N ILE A 311 3.28 16.89 -10.39
CA ILE A 311 2.48 16.30 -9.31
C ILE A 311 2.61 14.80 -9.39
N THR A 312 2.95 14.15 -8.27
CA THR A 312 3.03 12.70 -8.19
C THR A 312 1.71 12.14 -7.68
N LEU A 313 0.87 11.65 -8.59
CA LEU A 313 -0.33 10.91 -8.22
C LEU A 313 0.05 9.63 -7.48
N LYS A 314 -0.77 9.26 -6.51
CA LYS A 314 -0.70 7.97 -5.81
C LYS A 314 -1.86 7.11 -6.26
N TYR A 315 -1.64 5.81 -6.34
CA TYR A 315 -2.70 4.88 -6.71
C TYR A 315 -2.62 3.57 -5.91
N ARG A 316 -3.74 2.85 -5.90
CA ARG A 316 -3.84 1.47 -5.43
C ARG A 316 -4.79 0.71 -6.35
N HIS A 317 -4.36 -0.44 -6.84
CA HIS A 317 -5.15 -1.29 -7.73
C HIS A 317 -5.67 -2.53 -7.01
N ARG A 318 -6.96 -2.79 -7.14
CA ARG A 318 -7.64 -3.98 -6.64
C ARG A 318 -8.25 -4.76 -7.82
N LEU A 319 -7.84 -6.01 -7.99
CA LEU A 319 -8.39 -6.92 -8.99
C LEU A 319 -9.57 -7.68 -8.38
N LEU A 320 -10.76 -7.51 -8.96
CA LEU A 320 -11.97 -8.25 -8.64
C LEU A 320 -12.08 -9.51 -9.50
N ASP A 321 -13.01 -10.41 -9.17
CA ASP A 321 -13.30 -11.58 -10.02
C ASP A 321 -13.76 -11.19 -11.44
N HIS A 322 -14.45 -10.06 -11.57
CA HIS A 322 -14.99 -9.57 -12.83
C HIS A 322 -14.73 -8.07 -13.05
N GLY A 323 -13.60 -7.54 -12.61
CA GLY A 323 -13.33 -6.12 -12.79
C GLY A 323 -12.11 -5.62 -12.06
N HIS A 324 -11.97 -4.27 -12.03
CA HIS A 324 -10.85 -3.60 -11.43
C HIS A 324 -11.31 -2.34 -10.68
N ILE A 325 -10.65 -2.04 -9.59
CA ILE A 325 -10.82 -0.81 -8.83
C ILE A 325 -9.44 -0.15 -8.71
N TYR A 326 -9.33 1.08 -9.18
CA TYR A 326 -8.17 1.93 -8.92
C TYR A 326 -8.58 3.05 -7.99
N TRP A 327 -7.96 3.14 -6.84
CA TRP A 327 -8.00 4.34 -6.02
C TRP A 327 -6.87 5.25 -6.46
N VAL A 328 -7.18 6.51 -6.73
CA VAL A 328 -6.23 7.50 -7.24
C VAL A 328 -6.34 8.74 -6.39
N SER A 329 -5.22 9.27 -5.90
CA SER A 329 -5.21 10.53 -5.17
C SER A 329 -4.20 11.53 -5.72
N ASN A 330 -4.59 12.79 -5.61
CA ASN A 330 -3.77 13.96 -5.83
C ASN A 330 -3.30 14.49 -4.46
N PRO A 331 -2.08 14.18 -4.00
CA PRO A 331 -1.60 14.59 -2.68
C PRO A 331 -1.08 16.04 -2.66
N SER A 332 -1.24 16.79 -3.75
CA SER A 332 -0.74 18.15 -3.86
C SER A 332 -1.78 19.19 -3.44
N ASP A 333 -1.33 20.39 -3.17
CA ASP A 333 -2.11 21.59 -2.91
C ASP A 333 -2.63 22.28 -4.18
N LYS A 334 -2.56 21.59 -5.33
CA LYS A 334 -2.92 22.15 -6.65
C LYS A 334 -3.96 21.30 -7.34
N GLU A 335 -4.83 21.96 -8.07
CA GLU A 335 -5.71 21.29 -9.02
C GLU A 335 -4.90 20.70 -10.19
N LEU A 336 -5.27 19.51 -10.60
CA LEU A 336 -4.68 18.78 -11.70
C LEU A 336 -5.75 18.32 -12.69
N TYR A 337 -5.56 18.70 -13.97
CA TYR A 337 -6.21 18.01 -15.09
C TYR A 337 -5.23 17.00 -15.66
N THR A 338 -5.61 15.72 -15.75
CA THR A 338 -4.71 14.65 -16.14
C THR A 338 -5.33 13.67 -17.10
N GLU A 339 -4.47 13.02 -17.88
CA GLU A 339 -4.78 11.85 -18.69
C GLU A 339 -4.09 10.65 -18.05
N VAL A 340 -4.89 9.68 -17.63
CA VAL A 340 -4.41 8.47 -16.95
C VAL A 340 -4.69 7.25 -17.79
N SER A 341 -3.68 6.41 -17.98
CA SER A 341 -3.74 5.15 -18.69
C SER A 341 -3.65 3.97 -17.72
N PHE A 342 -4.71 3.16 -17.66
CA PHE A 342 -4.85 2.00 -16.81
C PHE A 342 -4.57 0.71 -17.59
N ARG A 343 -3.93 -0.27 -16.99
CA ARG A 343 -3.67 -1.61 -17.59
C ARG A 343 -4.95 -2.47 -17.59
N VAL A 344 -6.03 -1.91 -18.13
CA VAL A 344 -7.36 -2.52 -18.26
C VAL A 344 -7.90 -2.26 -19.63
N SER A 345 -8.60 -3.22 -20.23
CA SER A 345 -9.31 -3.07 -21.50
C SER A 345 -10.59 -3.90 -21.51
N GLY A 346 -11.55 -3.53 -22.37
CA GLY A 346 -12.82 -4.24 -22.50
C GLY A 346 -13.87 -3.94 -21.42
N LEU A 347 -13.54 -3.08 -20.45
CA LEU A 347 -14.45 -2.66 -19.39
C LEU A 347 -14.62 -1.14 -19.40
N LYS A 348 -15.86 -0.66 -19.25
CA LYS A 348 -16.19 0.76 -19.18
C LYS A 348 -15.71 1.34 -17.84
N PRO A 349 -14.93 2.44 -17.82
CA PRO A 349 -14.58 3.14 -16.59
C PRO A 349 -15.75 3.99 -16.08
N GLU A 350 -15.86 4.06 -14.76
CA GLU A 350 -16.70 5.02 -14.02
C GLU A 350 -15.84 5.67 -12.94
N ILE A 351 -16.08 6.95 -12.62
CA ILE A 351 -15.46 7.62 -11.47
C ILE A 351 -16.45 7.55 -10.31
N TRP A 352 -15.97 7.07 -9.17
CA TRP A 352 -16.74 7.01 -7.92
C TRP A 352 -16.06 7.90 -6.88
N HIS A 353 -16.84 8.81 -6.30
CA HIS A 353 -16.37 9.81 -5.34
C HIS A 353 -16.57 9.32 -3.90
N PRO A 354 -15.51 8.98 -3.15
CA PRO A 354 -15.66 8.51 -1.77
C PRO A 354 -16.22 9.57 -0.82
N GLU A 355 -16.02 10.85 -1.13
CA GLU A 355 -16.54 11.96 -0.31
C GLU A 355 -18.07 12.03 -0.34
N THR A 356 -18.66 11.86 -1.51
CA THR A 356 -20.12 12.01 -1.70
C THR A 356 -20.84 10.66 -1.79
N GLY A 357 -20.14 9.60 -2.20
CA GLY A 357 -20.73 8.30 -2.55
C GLY A 357 -21.40 8.29 -3.93
N LEU A 358 -21.26 9.32 -4.71
CA LEU A 358 -21.79 9.41 -6.07
C LEU A 358 -20.82 8.77 -7.08
N SER A 359 -21.38 8.35 -8.21
CA SER A 359 -20.62 7.85 -9.35
C SER A 359 -21.03 8.58 -10.62
N GLU A 360 -20.09 8.71 -11.55
CA GLU A 360 -20.31 9.34 -12.84
C GLU A 360 -19.64 8.59 -13.97
N ASP A 361 -20.22 8.73 -15.16
CA ASP A 361 -19.61 8.29 -16.41
C ASP A 361 -18.46 9.23 -16.77
N VAL A 362 -17.44 8.69 -17.42
CA VAL A 362 -16.26 9.48 -17.81
C VAL A 362 -15.92 9.27 -19.29
N SER A 363 -15.30 10.27 -19.90
CA SER A 363 -14.73 10.16 -21.24
C SER A 363 -13.52 9.23 -21.21
N TYR A 364 -13.46 8.28 -22.16
CA TYR A 364 -12.35 7.34 -22.24
C TYR A 364 -12.04 6.92 -23.68
N GLU A 365 -10.83 6.39 -23.86
CA GLU A 365 -10.38 5.73 -25.07
C GLU A 365 -9.64 4.44 -24.73
N MET A 366 -9.94 3.34 -25.43
CA MET A 366 -9.21 2.07 -25.30
C MET A 366 -8.24 1.92 -26.47
N LYS A 367 -6.97 1.76 -26.13
CA LYS A 367 -5.89 1.63 -27.09
C LYS A 367 -4.78 0.73 -26.53
N ASP A 368 -4.22 -0.14 -27.38
CA ASP A 368 -3.07 -1.00 -27.06
C ASP A 368 -3.26 -1.82 -25.76
N GLY A 369 -4.49 -2.36 -25.54
CA GLY A 369 -4.81 -3.14 -24.36
C GLY A 369 -5.02 -2.34 -23.07
N ARG A 370 -5.07 -1.02 -23.16
CA ARG A 370 -5.20 -0.09 -22.02
C ARG A 370 -6.42 0.81 -22.18
N THR A 371 -6.90 1.35 -21.08
CA THR A 371 -7.95 2.38 -21.08
C THR A 371 -7.39 3.71 -20.59
N ILE A 372 -7.55 4.73 -21.40
CA ILE A 372 -7.11 6.10 -21.13
C ILE A 372 -8.34 6.89 -20.69
N VAL A 373 -8.25 7.52 -19.54
CA VAL A 373 -9.32 8.33 -18.93
C VAL A 373 -8.80 9.73 -18.65
N LYS A 374 -9.64 10.73 -18.93
CA LYS A 374 -9.32 12.15 -18.65
C LYS A 374 -10.23 12.68 -17.56
N PHE A 375 -9.67 13.21 -16.51
CA PHE A 375 -10.43 13.79 -15.40
C PHE A 375 -9.63 14.87 -14.66
N SER A 376 -10.36 15.70 -13.92
CA SER A 376 -9.79 16.70 -13.02
C SER A 376 -9.80 16.19 -11.58
N MET A 377 -8.81 16.60 -10.83
CA MET A 377 -8.72 16.40 -9.39
C MET A 377 -8.38 17.72 -8.73
N VAL A 378 -9.14 18.11 -7.72
CA VAL A 378 -8.81 19.27 -6.90
C VAL A 378 -7.62 18.95 -5.96
N GLN A 379 -7.18 19.94 -5.19
CA GLN A 379 -6.13 19.73 -4.17
C GLN A 379 -6.57 18.67 -3.14
N ASN A 380 -5.66 17.78 -2.74
CA ASN A 380 -5.90 16.72 -1.77
C ASN A 380 -7.14 15.84 -2.10
N ASP A 381 -7.45 15.69 -3.39
CA ASP A 381 -8.57 14.88 -3.86
C ASP A 381 -8.22 13.40 -3.95
N ALA A 382 -9.25 12.56 -3.85
CA ALA A 382 -9.15 11.14 -4.13
C ALA A 382 -10.43 10.61 -4.78
N VAL A 383 -10.26 9.75 -5.79
CA VAL A 383 -11.37 9.12 -6.52
C VAL A 383 -11.10 7.65 -6.72
N PHE A 384 -12.17 6.88 -6.96
CA PHE A 384 -12.06 5.53 -7.52
C PHE A 384 -12.35 5.56 -9.02
N VAL A 385 -11.50 4.90 -9.79
CA VAL A 385 -11.80 4.57 -11.19
C VAL A 385 -12.15 3.09 -11.24
N VAL A 386 -13.43 2.79 -11.53
CA VAL A 386 -14.03 1.47 -11.38
C VAL A 386 -14.35 0.89 -12.74
N PHE A 387 -13.88 -0.33 -13.00
CA PHE A 387 -14.04 -1.07 -14.24
C PHE A 387 -14.78 -2.38 -13.97
N ILE A 388 -16.10 -2.39 -14.07
CA ILE A 388 -16.93 -3.59 -13.78
C ILE A 388 -17.92 -3.91 -14.90
N LYS A 389 -18.20 -2.95 -15.80
CA LYS A 389 -19.20 -3.11 -16.87
C LYS A 389 -18.50 -3.48 -18.18
N PRO A 390 -18.70 -4.68 -18.73
CA PRO A 390 -18.15 -5.03 -20.04
C PRO A 390 -18.64 -4.06 -21.13
N THR A 391 -17.74 -3.72 -22.06
CA THR A 391 -18.09 -2.87 -23.18
C THR A 391 -17.29 -3.24 -24.42
N LYS A 392 -17.95 -3.14 -25.59
CA LYS A 392 -17.30 -3.20 -26.90
C LYS A 392 -16.95 -1.81 -27.45
N ARG A 393 -17.39 -0.75 -26.76
CA ARG A 393 -17.14 0.63 -27.17
C ARG A 393 -15.70 0.99 -26.80
N ILE A 394 -14.89 1.26 -27.80
CA ILE A 394 -13.47 1.60 -27.62
C ILE A 394 -13.25 3.08 -27.29
N LYS A 395 -14.23 3.94 -27.52
CA LYS A 395 -14.14 5.37 -27.21
C LYS A 395 -15.52 5.93 -26.80
N GLN A 396 -15.52 6.74 -25.77
CA GLN A 396 -16.67 7.53 -25.32
C GLN A 396 -16.21 8.96 -25.03
N GLU A 397 -16.88 9.91 -25.66
CA GLU A 397 -16.73 11.33 -25.35
C GLU A 397 -18.05 11.83 -24.76
N LEU A 398 -17.98 12.41 -23.57
CA LEU A 398 -19.10 13.06 -22.93
C LEU A 398 -19.04 14.55 -23.30
N SER A 399 -20.18 15.13 -23.66
CA SER A 399 -20.29 16.57 -23.91
C SER A 399 -20.02 17.32 -22.62
N LEU A 400 -19.31 18.44 -22.67
CA LEU A 400 -19.08 19.35 -21.54
C LEU A 400 -20.37 19.85 -20.87
N ILE A 401 -21.52 19.73 -21.55
CA ILE A 401 -22.85 20.08 -21.04
C ILE A 401 -23.31 19.11 -19.93
N HIS A 402 -22.69 17.92 -19.81
CA HIS A 402 -23.02 16.90 -18.81
C HIS A 402 -22.07 16.91 -17.61
N ILE A 403 -21.08 17.79 -17.58
CA ILE A 403 -20.30 18.13 -16.40
C ILE A 403 -21.06 19.25 -15.68
N SER A 404 -22.30 18.98 -15.27
CA SER A 404 -22.97 19.83 -14.30
C SER A 404 -22.25 19.66 -12.97
N GLU A 405 -21.89 20.80 -12.37
CA GLU A 405 -21.45 20.85 -10.97
C GLU A 405 -22.34 19.94 -10.12
N PRO A 406 -21.77 19.13 -9.21
CA PRO A 406 -22.59 18.42 -8.25
C PRO A 406 -23.45 19.46 -7.52
N THR A 407 -24.74 19.40 -7.74
CA THR A 407 -25.70 20.31 -7.13
C THR A 407 -25.48 20.20 -5.62
N ARG A 408 -24.90 21.22 -5.01
CA ARG A 408 -24.93 21.42 -3.56
C ARG A 408 -26.36 21.70 -3.18
N GLN A 409 -27.15 20.68 -2.96
CA GLN A 409 -28.36 20.82 -2.20
C GLN A 409 -27.97 20.83 -0.72
N ALA A 410 -27.63 22.02 -0.24
CA ALA A 410 -27.75 22.32 1.17
C ALA A 410 -29.23 22.41 1.50
N GLU A 411 -29.82 21.35 1.94
CA GLU A 411 -31.06 21.43 2.70
C GLU A 411 -30.70 21.92 4.11
N ILE A 412 -30.86 23.22 4.31
CA ILE A 412 -30.96 23.83 5.63
C ILE A 412 -32.45 23.72 6.01
N SER A 413 -32.76 22.84 6.92
CA SER A 413 -33.95 22.88 7.74
C SER A 413 -33.68 22.35 9.13
#